data_a3a105d7a3ccafe4e0fbce53925567db
#
_entry.id   a3a105d7a3ccafe4e0fbce53925567db
#
_cell.length_a   1.000
_cell.length_b   1.000
_cell.length_c   1.000
_cell.angle_alpha   90.00
_cell.angle_beta   90.00
_cell.angle_gamma   90.00
#
_symmetry.space_group_name_H-M   'P 1'
#
loop_
_entity.id
_entity.type
_entity.pdbx_description
1 polymer ?
#
loop_
_entity_poly.entity_id
_entity_poly.type
_entity_poly.pdbx_seq_one_letter_code
_entity_poly.pdbx_strand_id
1 'polypeptide(L)'
;MNLEGGSIDMMARLTTTQAAQLGDQFDILEGTMNLVQAMYLNNAVEPFNNEKVRQALSYAINKQEILDFTADGKGTPIASSMFPAFGKYYMEELNDVYTTDAEKAKELLTEAGYPDGFTFTIKVPSNYQPHIDTATVLAEQLKTIGVTANIELIEWESWLSDVYKNREFEATVVGVDASTLTAGALL
;
A
#
# COMPACT_ATOMS: atom_id res chain seq x y z
N MET A 1 27.08 8.13 8.25
CA MET A 1 25.79 8.43 8.96
C MET A 1 26.10 8.91 10.39
N ASN A 2 25.14 9.55 11.08
CA ASN A 2 25.39 10.01 12.47
C ASN A 2 25.68 8.85 13.44
N LEU A 3 25.15 7.67 13.16
CA LEU A 3 25.42 6.44 13.92
C LEU A 3 26.90 6.02 13.79
N GLU A 4 27.44 5.96 12.57
CA GLU A 4 28.86 5.62 12.32
C GLU A 4 29.81 6.65 12.91
N GLY A 5 29.40 7.91 12.94
CA GLY A 5 30.15 9.01 13.55
C GLY A 5 30.05 9.09 15.07
N GLY A 6 29.30 8.18 15.73
CA GLY A 6 29.10 8.14 17.18
C GLY A 6 28.32 9.32 17.74
N SER A 7 27.57 10.05 16.90
CA SER A 7 26.74 11.18 17.34
C SER A 7 25.40 10.73 17.93
N ILE A 8 24.99 9.50 17.62
CA ILE A 8 23.78 8.83 18.16
C ILE A 8 24.12 7.36 18.41
N ASP A 9 23.45 6.75 19.37
CA ASP A 9 23.63 5.36 19.77
C ASP A 9 22.60 4.41 19.14
N MET A 10 21.49 4.94 18.61
CA MET A 10 20.42 4.16 18.02
C MET A 10 19.78 4.94 16.86
N MET A 11 19.44 4.19 15.79
CA MET A 11 18.71 4.72 14.65
C MET A 11 17.53 3.79 14.32
N ALA A 12 16.31 4.33 14.31
CA ALA A 12 15.11 3.59 13.98
C ALA A 12 14.73 3.75 12.50
N ARG A 13 13.91 2.81 11.98
CA ARG A 13 13.32 2.86 10.64
C ARG A 13 14.36 2.91 9.51
N LEU A 14 15.39 2.09 9.61
CA LEU A 14 16.33 1.87 8.53
C LEU A 14 15.62 1.23 7.34
N THR A 15 15.99 1.67 6.14
CA THR A 15 15.70 0.88 4.93
C THR A 15 16.60 -0.36 4.91
N THR A 16 16.22 -1.39 4.14
CA THR A 16 17.03 -2.60 3.95
C THR A 16 18.42 -2.26 3.40
N THR A 17 18.51 -1.32 2.46
CA THR A 17 19.78 -0.82 1.92
C THR A 17 20.65 -0.16 3.01
N GLN A 18 20.07 0.67 3.87
CA GLN A 18 20.81 1.30 4.98
C GLN A 18 21.27 0.27 6.00
N ALA A 19 20.43 -0.72 6.33
CA ALA A 19 20.80 -1.82 7.22
C ALA A 19 21.98 -2.63 6.64
N ALA A 20 21.92 -2.96 5.35
CA ALA A 20 23.02 -3.66 4.67
C ALA A 20 24.34 -2.86 4.64
N GLN A 21 24.28 -1.52 4.51
CA GLN A 21 25.47 -0.66 4.54
C GLN A 21 26.14 -0.61 5.92
N LEU A 22 25.37 -0.72 7.00
CA LEU A 22 25.91 -0.75 8.36
C LEU A 22 26.64 -2.07 8.66
N GLY A 23 26.24 -3.16 7.98
CA GLY A 23 26.89 -4.46 8.07
C GLY A 23 27.03 -4.97 9.51
N ASP A 24 28.16 -5.64 9.78
CA ASP A 24 28.44 -6.26 11.09
C ASP A 24 28.96 -5.27 12.15
N GLN A 25 28.97 -3.96 11.83
CA GLN A 25 29.47 -2.95 12.77
C GLN A 25 28.43 -2.57 13.84
N PHE A 26 27.15 -2.90 13.60
CA PHE A 26 26.02 -2.57 14.46
C PHE A 26 25.05 -3.73 14.58
N ASP A 27 24.37 -3.80 15.71
CA ASP A 27 23.28 -4.75 15.91
C ASP A 27 22.03 -4.30 15.15
N ILE A 28 21.64 -5.05 14.12
CA ILE A 28 20.43 -4.80 13.34
C ILE A 28 19.26 -5.59 13.95
N LEU A 29 18.28 -4.87 14.48
CA LEU A 29 17.07 -5.46 15.05
C LEU A 29 15.91 -5.33 14.06
N GLU A 30 15.29 -6.45 13.72
CA GLU A 30 14.08 -6.49 12.90
C GLU A 30 12.85 -6.80 13.76
N GLY A 31 11.73 -6.14 13.49
CA GLY A 31 10.48 -6.37 14.18
C GLY A 31 9.28 -6.14 13.26
N THR A 32 8.21 -6.92 13.49
CA THR A 32 6.94 -6.72 12.78
C THR A 32 6.21 -5.52 13.37
N MET A 33 5.83 -4.59 12.53
CA MET A 33 4.98 -3.46 12.91
C MET A 33 3.51 -3.82 12.77
N ASN A 34 2.67 -3.30 13.67
CA ASN A 34 1.22 -3.32 13.52
C ASN A 34 0.76 -2.22 12.53
N LEU A 35 1.30 -2.28 11.32
CA LEU A 35 1.03 -1.31 10.25
C LEU A 35 0.69 -2.08 8.98
N VAL A 36 -0.38 -1.67 8.32
CA VAL A 36 -0.71 -2.14 6.98
C VAL A 36 -0.48 -1.01 5.98
N GLN A 37 0.30 -1.28 4.94
CA GLN A 37 0.44 -0.42 3.78
C GLN A 37 -0.51 -0.88 2.70
N ALA A 38 -1.35 0.03 2.21
CA ALA A 38 -2.36 -0.29 1.22
C ALA A 38 -2.66 0.90 0.30
N MET A 39 -3.25 0.60 -0.85
CA MET A 39 -3.96 1.57 -1.67
C MET A 39 -5.40 1.66 -1.18
N TYR A 40 -5.79 2.82 -0.68
CA TYR A 40 -7.14 3.12 -0.25
C TYR A 40 -7.89 3.81 -1.38
N LEU A 41 -9.05 3.25 -1.75
CA LEU A 41 -9.92 3.76 -2.80
C LEU A 41 -11.06 4.58 -2.19
N ASN A 42 -11.38 5.72 -2.77
CA ASN A 42 -12.53 6.51 -2.36
C ASN A 42 -13.81 5.93 -3.00
N ASN A 43 -14.56 5.15 -2.24
CA ASN A 43 -15.78 4.49 -2.72
C ASN A 43 -16.94 5.46 -3.02
N ALA A 44 -16.80 6.74 -2.71
CA ALA A 44 -17.82 7.76 -3.01
C ALA A 44 -17.66 8.36 -4.42
N VAL A 45 -16.55 8.10 -5.12
CA VAL A 45 -16.28 8.65 -6.45
C VAL A 45 -16.19 7.55 -7.51
N GLU A 46 -16.57 7.89 -8.75
CA GLU A 46 -16.35 7.01 -9.90
C GLU A 46 -14.86 6.94 -10.25
N PRO A 47 -14.39 5.75 -10.72
CA PRO A 47 -15.14 4.53 -10.91
C PRO A 47 -15.17 3.61 -9.67
N PHE A 48 -14.63 4.04 -8.53
CA PHE A 48 -14.44 3.20 -7.34
C PHE A 48 -15.72 2.95 -6.52
N ASN A 49 -16.82 3.64 -6.82
CA ASN A 49 -18.16 3.31 -6.31
C ASN A 49 -18.67 1.97 -6.87
N ASN A 50 -18.11 1.47 -7.99
CA ASN A 50 -18.45 0.17 -8.58
C ASN A 50 -17.61 -0.95 -7.94
N GLU A 51 -18.28 -1.94 -7.34
CA GLU A 51 -17.62 -3.08 -6.70
C GLU A 51 -16.75 -3.89 -7.67
N LYS A 52 -17.23 -4.11 -8.91
CA LYS A 52 -16.47 -4.88 -9.92
C LYS A 52 -15.15 -4.20 -10.29
N VAL A 53 -15.12 -2.88 -10.32
CA VAL A 53 -13.87 -2.11 -10.51
C VAL A 53 -12.89 -2.40 -9.39
N ARG A 54 -13.34 -2.33 -8.13
CA ARG A 54 -12.45 -2.62 -6.98
C ARG A 54 -11.94 -4.07 -6.97
N GLN A 55 -12.81 -5.03 -7.32
CA GLN A 55 -12.44 -6.44 -7.48
C GLN A 55 -11.41 -6.60 -8.61
N ALA A 56 -11.61 -5.95 -9.76
CA ALA A 56 -10.68 -5.99 -10.88
C ALA A 56 -9.29 -5.50 -10.49
N LEU A 57 -9.19 -4.36 -9.78
CA LEU A 57 -7.92 -3.88 -9.26
C LEU A 57 -7.26 -4.89 -8.32
N SER A 58 -8.05 -5.57 -7.47
CA SER A 58 -7.53 -6.57 -6.54
C SER A 58 -6.95 -7.79 -7.28
N TYR A 59 -7.56 -8.25 -8.39
CA TYR A 59 -7.02 -9.31 -9.24
C TYR A 59 -5.81 -8.89 -10.05
N ALA A 60 -5.66 -7.59 -10.36
CA ALA A 60 -4.52 -7.09 -11.13
C ALA A 60 -3.23 -6.97 -10.31
N ILE A 61 -3.33 -6.95 -8.97
CA ILE A 61 -2.21 -6.65 -8.08
C ILE A 61 -1.51 -7.92 -7.61
N ASN A 62 -0.21 -8.00 -7.86
CA ASN A 62 0.70 -8.97 -7.25
C ASN A 62 1.34 -8.37 -5.99
N LYS A 63 0.81 -8.73 -4.83
CA LYS A 63 1.26 -8.21 -3.54
C LYS A 63 2.69 -8.64 -3.21
N GLN A 64 3.11 -9.85 -3.65
CA GLN A 64 4.47 -10.34 -3.40
C GLN A 64 5.50 -9.50 -4.17
N GLU A 65 5.26 -9.17 -5.43
CA GLU A 65 6.16 -8.28 -6.19
C GLU A 65 6.30 -6.90 -5.55
N ILE A 66 5.20 -6.34 -5.00
CA ILE A 66 5.27 -5.08 -4.26
C ILE A 66 6.20 -5.23 -3.06
N LEU A 67 6.03 -6.30 -2.28
CA LEU A 67 6.83 -6.59 -1.09
C LEU A 67 8.32 -6.80 -1.46
N ASP A 68 8.58 -7.57 -2.50
CA ASP A 68 9.93 -7.83 -2.99
C ASP A 68 10.65 -6.54 -3.41
N PHE A 69 9.93 -5.66 -4.11
CA PHE A 69 10.50 -4.39 -4.59
C PHE A 69 10.66 -3.35 -3.48
N THR A 70 9.69 -3.24 -2.55
CA THR A 70 9.66 -2.15 -1.55
C THR A 70 10.36 -2.50 -0.25
N ALA A 71 10.53 -3.79 0.07
CA ALA A 71 11.00 -4.27 1.36
C ALA A 71 11.90 -5.52 1.27
N ASP A 72 12.49 -5.83 0.10
CA ASP A 72 13.32 -7.03 -0.14
C ASP A 72 12.62 -8.33 0.34
N GLY A 73 11.33 -8.44 0.11
CA GLY A 73 10.49 -9.58 0.51
C GLY A 73 10.16 -9.64 2.00
N LYS A 74 10.56 -8.65 2.79
CA LYS A 74 10.29 -8.63 4.24
C LYS A 74 8.91 -8.07 4.55
N GLY A 75 8.04 -8.90 5.14
CA GLY A 75 6.68 -8.55 5.48
C GLY A 75 5.70 -9.69 5.16
N THR A 76 4.41 -9.42 5.26
CA THR A 76 3.36 -10.40 4.99
C THR A 76 2.29 -9.80 4.10
N PRO A 77 2.05 -10.33 2.89
CA PRO A 77 0.92 -9.95 2.07
C PRO A 77 -0.39 -10.26 2.80
N ILE A 78 -1.30 -9.29 2.86
CA ILE A 78 -2.63 -9.47 3.47
C ILE A 78 -3.73 -8.99 2.52
N ALA A 79 -4.96 -9.44 2.75
CA ALA A 79 -6.09 -9.13 1.89
C ALA A 79 -6.95 -7.96 2.39
N SER A 80 -6.77 -7.52 3.62
CA SER A 80 -7.61 -6.49 4.22
C SER A 80 -6.81 -5.57 5.15
N SER A 81 -7.44 -4.50 5.63
CA SER A 81 -6.87 -3.64 6.67
C SER A 81 -6.77 -4.33 8.03
N MET A 82 -7.43 -5.49 8.21
CA MET A 82 -7.29 -6.32 9.41
C MET A 82 -6.09 -7.25 9.22
N PHE A 83 -5.09 -7.16 10.09
CA PHE A 83 -3.90 -7.99 10.08
C PHE A 83 -3.86 -8.92 11.31
N PRO A 84 -2.95 -9.91 11.37
CA PRO A 84 -2.99 -10.98 12.39
C PRO A 84 -3.11 -10.52 13.84
N ALA A 85 -2.54 -9.35 14.19
CA ALA A 85 -2.63 -8.82 15.56
C ALA A 85 -4.07 -8.47 16.01
N PHE A 86 -5.03 -8.34 15.09
CA PHE A 86 -6.44 -8.15 15.42
C PHE A 86 -7.14 -9.43 15.92
N GLY A 87 -6.46 -10.58 15.95
CA GLY A 87 -6.97 -11.84 16.47
C GLY A 87 -8.26 -12.28 15.77
N LYS A 88 -9.36 -12.36 16.50
CA LYS A 88 -10.66 -12.85 16.00
C LYS A 88 -11.27 -12.04 14.82
N TYR A 89 -10.76 -10.85 14.54
CA TYR A 89 -11.22 -10.03 13.42
C TYR A 89 -10.36 -10.23 12.16
N TYR A 90 -9.25 -10.93 12.27
CA TYR A 90 -8.44 -11.33 11.13
C TYR A 90 -8.94 -12.67 10.58
N MET A 91 -9.17 -12.72 9.28
CA MET A 91 -9.61 -13.90 8.55
C MET A 91 -8.54 -14.26 7.51
N GLU A 92 -7.71 -15.23 7.83
CA GLU A 92 -6.58 -15.64 7.00
C GLU A 92 -7.03 -16.16 5.62
N GLU A 93 -8.18 -16.83 5.57
CA GLU A 93 -8.78 -17.36 4.36
C GLU A 93 -9.11 -16.28 3.30
N LEU A 94 -9.21 -15.00 3.70
CA LEU A 94 -9.40 -13.90 2.77
C LEU A 94 -8.16 -13.59 1.94
N ASN A 95 -6.97 -14.00 2.38
CA ASN A 95 -5.72 -13.70 1.68
C ASN A 95 -5.67 -14.30 0.27
N ASP A 96 -6.36 -15.42 0.06
CA ASP A 96 -6.38 -16.19 -1.19
C ASP A 96 -7.59 -15.89 -2.08
N VAL A 97 -8.52 -15.01 -1.65
CA VAL A 97 -9.73 -14.68 -2.42
C VAL A 97 -9.40 -13.98 -3.73
N TYR A 98 -8.40 -13.10 -3.73
CA TYR A 98 -7.94 -12.38 -4.92
C TYR A 98 -6.50 -12.76 -5.24
N THR A 99 -6.35 -13.87 -5.98
CA THR A 99 -5.05 -14.24 -6.59
C THR A 99 -4.85 -13.47 -7.88
N THR A 100 -3.61 -13.11 -8.19
CA THR A 100 -3.29 -12.30 -9.38
C THR A 100 -3.79 -12.97 -10.67
N ASP A 101 -4.71 -12.32 -11.38
CA ASP A 101 -5.33 -12.79 -12.62
C ASP A 101 -5.74 -11.58 -13.48
N ALA A 102 -4.88 -11.20 -14.42
CA ALA A 102 -5.11 -10.06 -15.30
C ALA A 102 -6.29 -10.26 -16.27
N GLU A 103 -6.58 -11.49 -16.69
CA GLU A 103 -7.69 -11.76 -17.59
C GLU A 103 -9.02 -11.62 -16.84
N LYS A 104 -9.09 -12.15 -15.62
CA LYS A 104 -10.26 -11.96 -14.75
C LYS A 104 -10.49 -10.49 -14.42
N ALA A 105 -9.41 -9.73 -14.18
CA ALA A 105 -9.49 -8.28 -13.95
C ALA A 105 -10.09 -7.55 -15.16
N LYS A 106 -9.67 -7.87 -16.39
CA LYS A 106 -10.22 -7.26 -17.63
C LYS A 106 -11.68 -7.63 -17.86
N GLU A 107 -12.08 -8.89 -17.58
CA GLU A 107 -13.49 -9.30 -17.63
C GLU A 107 -14.35 -8.43 -16.71
N LEU A 108 -13.93 -8.25 -15.45
CA LEU A 108 -14.64 -7.44 -14.46
C LEU A 108 -14.71 -5.97 -14.87
N LEU A 109 -13.64 -5.41 -15.45
CA LEU A 109 -13.65 -4.05 -15.98
C LEU A 109 -14.63 -3.90 -17.13
N THR A 110 -14.68 -4.88 -18.05
CA THR A 110 -15.63 -4.90 -19.15
C THR A 110 -17.07 -4.93 -18.64
N GLU A 111 -17.36 -5.80 -17.68
CA GLU A 111 -18.69 -5.91 -17.03
C GLU A 111 -19.06 -4.62 -16.25
N ALA A 112 -18.07 -3.90 -15.76
CA ALA A 112 -18.24 -2.62 -15.07
C ALA A 112 -18.43 -1.43 -16.03
N GLY A 113 -18.29 -1.63 -17.36
CA GLY A 113 -18.41 -0.57 -18.37
C GLY A 113 -17.09 0.11 -18.75
N TYR A 114 -15.94 -0.47 -18.38
CA TYR A 114 -14.60 0.05 -18.66
C TYR A 114 -13.75 -0.94 -19.47
N PRO A 115 -14.20 -1.38 -20.68
CA PRO A 115 -13.48 -2.38 -21.48
C PRO A 115 -12.07 -1.93 -21.90
N ASP A 116 -11.86 -0.63 -22.05
CA ASP A 116 -10.58 -0.03 -22.42
C ASP A 116 -9.78 0.48 -21.21
N GLY A 117 -10.24 0.16 -19.98
CA GLY A 117 -9.69 0.68 -18.75
C GLY A 117 -10.13 2.12 -18.45
N PHE A 118 -9.40 2.79 -17.57
CA PHE A 118 -9.64 4.18 -17.16
C PHE A 118 -8.37 4.80 -16.60
N THR A 119 -8.42 6.11 -16.34
CA THR A 119 -7.33 6.86 -15.70
C THR A 119 -7.81 7.44 -14.39
N PHE A 120 -6.96 7.39 -13.36
CA PHE A 120 -7.22 7.99 -12.05
C PHE A 120 -5.93 8.49 -11.41
N THR A 121 -6.05 9.20 -10.28
CA THR A 121 -4.92 9.77 -9.54
C THR A 121 -4.75 9.07 -8.20
N ILE A 122 -3.49 8.70 -7.89
CA ILE A 122 -3.08 8.24 -6.55
C ILE A 122 -2.35 9.39 -5.86
N LYS A 123 -2.94 9.97 -4.82
CA LYS A 123 -2.27 10.94 -3.95
C LYS A 123 -1.38 10.23 -2.94
N VAL A 124 -0.11 10.61 -2.88
CA VAL A 124 0.89 9.94 -2.03
C VAL A 124 1.66 10.98 -1.22
N PRO A 125 1.83 10.78 0.12
CA PRO A 125 2.68 11.66 0.91
C PRO A 125 4.12 11.64 0.41
N SER A 126 4.68 12.82 0.09
CA SER A 126 5.99 12.98 -0.53
C SER A 126 7.18 12.66 0.37
N ASN A 127 6.97 12.61 1.68
CA ASN A 127 8.02 12.38 2.68
C ASN A 127 8.21 10.91 3.10
N TYR A 128 7.46 9.97 2.49
CA TYR A 128 7.53 8.54 2.80
C TYR A 128 7.87 7.72 1.57
N GLN A 129 9.16 7.43 1.37
CA GLN A 129 9.64 6.67 0.22
C GLN A 129 8.93 5.32 0.02
N PRO A 130 8.68 4.50 1.06
CA PRO A 130 7.95 3.24 0.87
C PRO A 130 6.56 3.38 0.26
N HIS A 131 5.86 4.49 0.52
CA HIS A 131 4.55 4.75 -0.09
C HIS A 131 4.67 5.11 -1.57
N ILE A 132 5.72 5.88 -1.92
CA ILE A 132 6.02 6.26 -3.31
C ILE A 132 6.39 5.03 -4.12
N ASP A 133 7.27 4.18 -3.59
CA ASP A 133 7.71 2.94 -4.23
C ASP A 133 6.52 1.99 -4.44
N THR A 134 5.68 1.81 -3.42
CA THR A 134 4.44 1.01 -3.54
C THR A 134 3.52 1.55 -4.62
N ALA A 135 3.25 2.86 -4.64
CA ALA A 135 2.40 3.47 -5.67
C ALA A 135 2.98 3.29 -7.08
N THR A 136 4.31 3.32 -7.21
CA THR A 136 5.01 3.12 -8.49
C THR A 136 4.80 1.70 -9.01
N VAL A 137 4.99 0.68 -8.17
CA VAL A 137 4.76 -0.72 -8.58
C VAL A 137 3.28 -0.96 -8.91
N LEU A 138 2.36 -0.44 -8.08
CA LEU A 138 0.92 -0.52 -8.35
C LEU A 138 0.55 0.09 -9.70
N ALA A 139 1.07 1.28 -10.02
CA ALA A 139 0.80 1.95 -11.29
C ALA A 139 1.27 1.10 -12.50
N GLU A 140 2.43 0.45 -12.39
CA GLU A 140 2.93 -0.44 -13.45
C GLU A 140 2.07 -1.70 -13.58
N GLN A 141 1.69 -2.34 -12.49
CA GLN A 141 0.84 -3.54 -12.52
C GLN A 141 -0.53 -3.25 -13.13
N LEU A 142 -1.15 -2.12 -12.77
CA LEU A 142 -2.46 -1.73 -13.27
C LEU A 142 -2.49 -1.45 -14.78
N LYS A 143 -1.37 -1.07 -15.40
CA LYS A 143 -1.26 -0.93 -16.86
C LYS A 143 -1.56 -2.23 -17.59
N THR A 144 -1.29 -3.38 -17.00
CA THR A 144 -1.54 -4.70 -17.62
C THR A 144 -3.02 -4.95 -17.94
N ILE A 145 -3.90 -4.23 -17.25
CA ILE A 145 -5.36 -4.31 -17.42
C ILE A 145 -5.95 -3.05 -18.07
N GLY A 146 -5.11 -2.17 -18.64
CA GLY A 146 -5.55 -0.93 -19.30
C GLY A 146 -5.81 0.24 -18.35
N VAL A 147 -5.54 0.08 -17.05
CA VAL A 147 -5.77 1.16 -16.07
C VAL A 147 -4.50 1.99 -15.89
N THR A 148 -4.64 3.32 -16.03
CA THR A 148 -3.55 4.27 -15.84
C THR A 148 -3.70 4.98 -14.50
N ALA A 149 -2.74 4.77 -13.60
CA ALA A 149 -2.68 5.45 -12.32
C ALA A 149 -1.62 6.56 -12.36
N ASN A 150 -2.03 7.82 -12.24
CA ASN A 150 -1.15 8.97 -12.14
C ASN A 150 -0.75 9.21 -10.68
N ILE A 151 0.53 9.24 -10.39
CA ILE A 151 1.02 9.49 -9.03
C ILE A 151 1.17 10.99 -8.82
N GLU A 152 0.47 11.52 -7.81
CA GLU A 152 0.57 12.89 -7.34
C GLU A 152 1.22 12.91 -5.95
N LEU A 153 2.44 13.44 -5.87
CA LEU A 153 3.15 13.61 -4.60
C LEU A 153 2.69 14.90 -3.92
N ILE A 154 2.23 14.79 -2.68
CA ILE A 154 1.75 15.93 -1.91
C ILE A 154 2.44 16.01 -0.55
N GLU A 155 2.59 17.22 -0.02
CA GLU A 155 3.16 17.43 1.30
C GLU A 155 2.28 16.84 2.40
N TRP A 156 2.89 16.38 3.49
CA TRP A 156 2.21 15.69 4.56
C TRP A 156 1.05 16.50 5.19
N GLU A 157 1.27 17.76 5.42
CA GLU A 157 0.23 18.67 5.95
C GLU A 157 -1.00 18.75 5.03
N SER A 158 -0.75 18.87 3.72
CA SER A 158 -1.80 18.85 2.70
C SER A 158 -2.49 17.47 2.63
N TRP A 159 -1.73 16.38 2.76
CA TRP A 159 -2.31 15.04 2.81
C TRP A 159 -3.27 14.88 4.00
N LEU A 160 -2.88 15.38 5.18
CA LEU A 160 -3.72 15.34 6.38
C LEU A 160 -5.00 16.16 6.22
N SER A 161 -4.92 17.35 5.58
CA SER A 161 -6.09 18.20 5.37
C SER A 161 -7.00 17.68 4.27
N ASP A 162 -6.45 17.45 3.09
CA ASP A 162 -7.22 17.23 1.86
C ASP A 162 -7.64 15.75 1.74
N VAL A 163 -6.70 14.83 1.93
CA VAL A 163 -6.95 13.40 1.76
C VAL A 163 -7.62 12.81 3.02
N TYR A 164 -6.96 12.93 4.16
CA TYR A 164 -7.42 12.27 5.38
C TYR A 164 -8.71 12.90 5.94
N LYS A 165 -8.74 14.23 6.07
CA LYS A 165 -9.87 14.95 6.68
C LYS A 165 -11.00 15.23 5.69
N ASN A 166 -10.67 15.79 4.53
CA ASN A 166 -11.67 16.26 3.56
C ASN A 166 -12.10 15.20 2.57
N ARG A 167 -11.37 14.07 2.46
CA ARG A 167 -11.64 12.98 1.50
C ARG A 167 -11.54 13.41 0.03
N GLU A 168 -10.69 14.39 -0.29
CA GLU A 168 -10.46 14.93 -1.63
C GLU A 168 -9.40 14.11 -2.38
N PHE A 169 -9.74 12.86 -2.70
CA PHE A 169 -8.89 11.94 -3.46
C PHE A 169 -9.72 10.90 -4.20
N GLU A 170 -9.16 10.32 -5.26
CA GLU A 170 -9.66 9.11 -5.92
C GLU A 170 -9.06 7.87 -5.26
N ALA A 171 -7.72 7.84 -5.15
CA ALA A 171 -6.98 6.83 -4.40
C ALA A 171 -5.82 7.45 -3.63
N THR A 172 -5.35 6.78 -2.58
CA THR A 172 -4.15 7.16 -1.84
C THR A 172 -3.39 5.92 -1.40
N VAL A 173 -2.05 5.99 -1.39
CA VAL A 173 -1.18 4.96 -0.81
C VAL A 173 -0.58 5.50 0.47
N VAL A 174 -0.84 4.82 1.56
CA VAL A 174 -0.35 5.18 2.90
C VAL A 174 -0.31 3.96 3.81
N GLY A 175 0.56 3.99 4.81
CA GLY A 175 0.56 3.04 5.90
C GLY A 175 -0.35 3.52 7.04
N VAL A 176 -1.26 2.66 7.48
CA VAL A 176 -2.11 2.92 8.65
C VAL A 176 -1.71 1.98 9.76
N ASP A 177 -1.34 2.54 10.89
CA ASP A 177 -1.02 1.76 12.08
C ASP A 177 -2.27 1.49 12.93
N ALA A 178 -2.22 0.40 13.67
CA ALA A 178 -3.24 0.06 14.66
C ALA A 178 -2.68 0.18 16.07
N SER A 179 -2.37 1.39 16.46
CA SER A 179 -1.81 1.70 17.80
C SER A 179 -2.66 1.17 18.94
N THR A 180 -3.97 1.10 18.76
CA THR A 180 -4.92 0.61 19.77
C THR A 180 -5.40 -0.82 19.55
N LEU A 181 -5.09 -1.45 18.40
CA LEU A 181 -5.62 -2.76 17.98
C LEU A 181 -7.15 -2.87 18.09
N THR A 182 -7.84 -1.77 17.86
CA THR A 182 -9.30 -1.70 17.91
C THR A 182 -9.84 -1.73 16.48
N ALA A 183 -10.50 -2.81 16.08
CA ALA A 183 -11.03 -2.97 14.72
C ALA A 183 -11.90 -1.78 14.28
N GLY A 184 -12.73 -1.24 15.19
CA GLY A 184 -13.57 -0.09 14.90
C GLY A 184 -12.82 1.23 14.60
N ALA A 185 -11.51 1.30 14.83
CA ALA A 185 -10.71 2.47 14.46
C ALA A 185 -10.32 2.45 12.96
N LEU A 186 -10.42 1.30 12.28
CA LEU A 186 -10.10 1.10 10.87
C LEU A 186 -11.35 0.96 9.97
N LEU A 187 -12.55 0.97 10.56
CA LEU A 187 -13.84 0.93 9.88
C LEU A 187 -14.48 2.32 9.83
#